data_e40d80b6fb75aa07c714d4638f155405
#
_entry.id   e40d80b6fb75aa07c714d4638f155405
#
_cell.length_a   1.000
_cell.length_b   1.000
_cell.length_c   1.000
_cell.angle_alpha   90.00
_cell.angle_beta   90.00
_cell.angle_gamma   90.00
#
_symmetry.space_group_name_H-M   'P 1'
#
loop_
_entity.id
_entity.type
_entity.pdbx_description
1 polymer ?
#
loop_
_entity_poly.entity_id
_entity_poly.type
_entity_poly.pdbx_seq_one_letter_code
_entity_poly.pdbx_strand_id
1 'polypeptide(L)'
;MRWTPNKVTALRVVVGFVAVALFGHGTWANLAAVVLTVAAIALDALDGYLARSKHMATPLGAQIDILGDRMIENMFFTYFAVVGMVSLWLPVLFFARGAATDFLRGLAVKAGHSGWGANAMLPAWWGRALVASRWSRGLYAALKCACFCYLGLELALTRGPVALLGTVASETHLTIRTIAQILTWSTAAFCLLRGLPVLIEGWKLFAPEAVAVRARKSPAEAA
;
A
#
# COMPACT_ATOMS: atom_id res chain seq x y z
N MET A 1 2.24 11.63 -28.06
CA MET A 1 1.45 10.74 -27.17
C MET A 1 1.20 11.45 -25.86
N ARG A 2 -0.05 11.80 -25.47
CA ARG A 2 -0.32 12.50 -24.20
C ARG A 2 -0.28 11.50 -23.05
N TRP A 3 0.62 11.70 -22.10
CA TRP A 3 0.67 10.94 -20.85
C TRP A 3 -0.52 11.33 -19.98
N THR A 4 -1.36 10.36 -19.66
CA THR A 4 -2.49 10.51 -18.73
C THR A 4 -2.14 9.79 -17.42
N PRO A 5 -2.63 10.24 -16.25
CA PRO A 5 -2.35 9.57 -14.96
C PRO A 5 -2.62 8.06 -15.01
N ASN A 6 -3.74 7.64 -15.58
CA ASN A 6 -4.11 6.21 -15.66
C ASN A 6 -3.10 5.35 -16.46
N LYS A 7 -2.45 5.94 -17.50
CA LYS A 7 -1.40 5.24 -18.26
C LYS A 7 -0.14 5.07 -17.42
N VAL A 8 0.18 6.07 -16.59
CA VAL A 8 1.33 5.99 -15.68
C VAL A 8 1.06 4.94 -14.60
N THR A 9 -0.14 4.90 -14.03
CA THR A 9 -0.55 3.85 -13.08
C THR A 9 -0.47 2.45 -13.71
N ALA A 10 -0.94 2.26 -14.94
CA ALA A 10 -0.83 0.99 -15.64
C ALA A 10 0.63 0.59 -15.89
N LEU A 11 1.47 1.53 -16.34
CA LEU A 11 2.90 1.30 -16.52
C LEU A 11 3.57 0.90 -15.21
N ARG A 12 3.25 1.60 -14.11
CA ARG A 12 3.76 1.27 -12.76
C ARG A 12 3.46 -0.17 -12.37
N VAL A 13 2.24 -0.63 -12.59
CA VAL A 13 1.84 -2.00 -12.29
C VAL A 13 2.64 -2.99 -13.14
N VAL A 14 2.78 -2.76 -14.44
CA VAL A 14 3.59 -3.60 -15.32
C VAL A 14 5.05 -3.64 -14.86
N VAL A 15 5.65 -2.49 -14.56
CA VAL A 15 7.03 -2.41 -14.04
C VAL A 15 7.17 -3.20 -12.73
N GLY A 16 6.19 -3.12 -11.83
CA GLY A 16 6.17 -3.91 -10.60
C GLY A 16 6.12 -5.42 -10.85
N PHE A 17 5.29 -5.87 -11.81
CA PHE A 17 5.25 -7.29 -12.20
C PHE A 17 6.59 -7.77 -12.80
N VAL A 18 7.19 -6.96 -13.66
CA VAL A 18 8.52 -7.27 -14.23
C VAL A 18 9.58 -7.35 -13.14
N ALA A 19 9.55 -6.42 -12.17
CA ALA A 19 10.47 -6.45 -11.03
C ALA A 19 10.35 -7.78 -10.25
N VAL A 20 9.12 -8.19 -9.90
CA VAL A 20 8.91 -9.46 -9.19
C VAL A 20 9.32 -10.66 -10.03
N ALA A 21 9.06 -10.65 -11.33
CA ALA A 21 9.47 -11.72 -12.23
C ALA A 21 10.99 -11.87 -12.35
N LEU A 22 11.75 -10.79 -12.18
CA LEU A 22 13.21 -10.81 -12.20
C LEU A 22 13.84 -11.31 -10.90
N PHE A 23 13.16 -11.20 -9.77
CA PHE A 23 13.68 -11.70 -8.51
C PHE A 23 13.92 -13.23 -8.56
N GLY A 24 15.01 -13.68 -7.96
CA GLY A 24 15.40 -15.08 -7.90
C GLY A 24 16.19 -15.60 -9.10
N HIS A 25 16.37 -14.81 -10.18
CA HIS A 25 17.10 -15.19 -11.38
C HIS A 25 18.60 -14.84 -11.36
N GLY A 26 19.15 -14.56 -10.18
CA GLY A 26 20.56 -14.28 -9.97
C GLY A 26 20.83 -12.84 -9.54
N THR A 27 22.07 -12.56 -9.14
CA THR A 27 22.46 -11.29 -8.51
C THR A 27 22.12 -10.07 -9.37
N TRP A 28 22.49 -10.09 -10.64
CA TRP A 28 22.23 -8.96 -11.54
C TRP A 28 20.75 -8.76 -11.84
N ALA A 29 19.97 -9.85 -11.97
CA ALA A 29 18.53 -9.79 -12.13
C ALA A 29 17.86 -9.22 -10.87
N ASN A 30 18.30 -9.63 -9.68
CA ASN A 30 17.81 -9.11 -8.41
C ASN A 30 18.12 -7.60 -8.26
N LEU A 31 19.32 -7.14 -8.64
CA LEU A 31 19.66 -5.71 -8.63
C LEU A 31 18.81 -4.92 -9.63
N ALA A 32 18.60 -5.45 -10.84
CA ALA A 32 17.70 -4.85 -11.81
C ALA A 32 16.26 -4.78 -11.27
N ALA A 33 15.79 -5.83 -10.59
CA ALA A 33 14.49 -5.84 -9.93
C ALA A 33 14.38 -4.76 -8.84
N VAL A 34 15.42 -4.52 -8.04
CA VAL A 34 15.45 -3.42 -7.06
C VAL A 34 15.32 -2.06 -7.77
N VAL A 35 16.07 -1.84 -8.86
CA VAL A 35 15.97 -0.59 -9.64
C VAL A 35 14.55 -0.40 -10.20
N LEU A 36 13.95 -1.46 -10.74
CA LEU A 36 12.56 -1.41 -11.22
C LEU A 36 11.55 -1.17 -10.09
N THR A 37 11.82 -1.69 -8.89
CA THR A 37 11.00 -1.41 -7.69
C THR A 37 11.03 0.07 -7.35
N VAL A 38 12.21 0.69 -7.34
CA VAL A 38 12.35 2.14 -7.14
C VAL A 38 11.64 2.92 -8.25
N ALA A 39 11.78 2.48 -9.50
CA ALA A 39 11.11 3.10 -10.64
C ALA A 39 9.57 3.02 -10.52
N ALA A 40 9.01 1.86 -10.10
CA ALA A 40 7.58 1.71 -9.87
C ALA A 40 7.06 2.68 -8.80
N ILE A 41 7.82 2.86 -7.71
CA ILE A 41 7.46 3.80 -6.64
C ILE A 41 7.59 5.26 -7.09
N ALA A 42 8.60 5.59 -7.91
CA ALA A 42 8.73 6.91 -8.51
C ALA A 42 7.59 7.24 -9.47
N LEU A 43 7.13 6.26 -10.25
CA LEU A 43 5.96 6.39 -11.12
C LEU A 43 4.67 6.66 -10.34
N ASP A 44 4.50 6.10 -9.14
CA ASP A 44 3.40 6.38 -8.22
C ASP A 44 3.37 7.87 -7.78
N ALA A 45 4.53 8.40 -7.42
CA ALA A 45 4.64 9.81 -7.08
C ALA A 45 4.34 10.71 -8.29
N LEU A 46 4.75 10.26 -9.49
CA LEU A 46 4.56 11.00 -10.74
C LEU A 46 3.11 11.03 -11.19
N ASP A 47 2.37 9.92 -11.12
CA ASP A 47 0.96 9.89 -11.52
C ASP A 47 0.10 10.77 -10.61
N GLY A 48 0.35 10.71 -9.29
CA GLY A 48 -0.28 11.60 -8.32
C GLY A 48 0.05 13.08 -8.56
N TYR A 49 1.28 13.41 -8.96
CA TYR A 49 1.65 14.76 -9.34
C TYR A 49 0.94 15.21 -10.61
N LEU A 50 0.93 14.39 -11.66
CA LEU A 50 0.27 14.69 -12.94
C LEU A 50 -1.25 14.88 -12.78
N ALA A 51 -1.90 14.04 -11.96
CA ALA A 51 -3.34 14.14 -11.70
C ALA A 51 -3.70 15.49 -11.07
N ARG A 52 -2.89 15.96 -10.12
CA ARG A 52 -3.11 17.23 -9.42
C ARG A 52 -2.74 18.45 -10.29
N SER A 53 -1.57 18.43 -10.92
CA SER A 53 -1.03 19.58 -11.67
C SER A 53 -1.82 19.87 -12.95
N LYS A 54 -2.41 18.84 -13.58
CA LYS A 54 -3.16 18.98 -14.82
C LYS A 54 -4.68 18.97 -14.63
N HIS A 55 -5.18 18.99 -13.40
CA HIS A 55 -6.61 18.88 -13.09
C HIS A 55 -7.30 17.68 -13.76
N MET A 56 -6.56 16.58 -13.94
CA MET A 56 -7.04 15.35 -14.60
C MET A 56 -7.48 14.28 -13.61
N ALA A 57 -7.68 14.65 -12.35
CA ALA A 57 -8.16 13.72 -11.33
C ALA A 57 -9.61 13.29 -11.64
N THR A 58 -9.82 11.99 -11.81
CA THR A 58 -11.15 11.40 -12.04
C THR A 58 -11.47 10.39 -10.95
N PRO A 59 -12.75 10.17 -10.60
CA PRO A 59 -13.13 9.13 -9.63
C PRO A 59 -12.62 7.74 -10.05
N LEU A 60 -12.71 7.42 -11.34
CA LEU A 60 -12.20 6.14 -11.87
C LEU A 60 -10.67 6.05 -11.74
N GLY A 61 -9.94 7.13 -12.06
CA GLY A 61 -8.49 7.17 -11.91
C GLY A 61 -8.04 6.91 -10.47
N ALA A 62 -8.74 7.50 -9.50
CA ALA A 62 -8.47 7.26 -8.08
C ALA A 62 -8.71 5.78 -7.67
N GLN A 63 -9.71 5.11 -8.25
CA GLN A 63 -9.95 3.68 -7.99
C GLN A 63 -8.89 2.80 -8.63
N ILE A 64 -8.44 3.12 -9.85
CA ILE A 64 -7.37 2.41 -10.56
C ILE A 64 -6.04 2.54 -9.78
N ASP A 65 -5.76 3.72 -9.22
CA ASP A 65 -4.58 3.96 -8.40
C ASP A 65 -4.59 3.11 -7.12
N ILE A 66 -5.71 3.09 -6.38
CA ILE A 66 -5.89 2.23 -5.20
C ILE A 66 -5.70 0.75 -5.57
N LEU A 67 -6.28 0.30 -6.69
CA LEU A 67 -6.13 -1.07 -7.16
C LEU A 67 -4.66 -1.40 -7.47
N GLY A 68 -3.97 -0.52 -8.21
CA GLY A 68 -2.55 -0.67 -8.54
C GLY A 68 -1.67 -0.78 -7.30
N ASP A 69 -1.91 0.07 -6.30
CA ASP A 69 -1.22 0.02 -5.01
C ASP A 69 -1.41 -1.35 -4.33
N ARG A 70 -2.65 -1.86 -4.29
CA ARG A 70 -2.95 -3.16 -3.68
C ARG A 70 -2.29 -4.31 -4.43
N MET A 71 -2.29 -4.28 -5.76
CA MET A 71 -1.65 -5.30 -6.57
C MET A 71 -0.16 -5.37 -6.30
N ILE A 72 0.54 -4.24 -6.34
CA ILE A 72 1.98 -4.18 -6.10
C ILE A 72 2.30 -4.63 -4.67
N GLU A 73 1.63 -4.06 -3.66
CA GLU A 73 1.87 -4.37 -2.25
C GLU A 73 1.71 -5.87 -1.96
N ASN A 74 0.62 -6.48 -2.40
CA ASN A 74 0.37 -7.89 -2.18
C ASN A 74 1.33 -8.79 -2.96
N MET A 75 1.64 -8.44 -4.20
CA MET A 75 2.54 -9.22 -5.05
C MET A 75 3.95 -9.28 -4.47
N PHE A 76 4.50 -8.15 -4.02
CA PHE A 76 5.83 -8.13 -3.40
C PHE A 76 5.87 -8.93 -2.09
N PHE A 77 4.93 -8.71 -1.18
CA PHE A 77 4.89 -9.47 0.08
C PHE A 77 4.66 -10.96 -0.16
N THR A 78 3.81 -11.34 -1.13
CA THR A 78 3.60 -12.74 -1.50
C THR A 78 4.88 -13.36 -2.04
N TYR A 79 5.58 -12.68 -2.95
CA TYR A 79 6.85 -13.17 -3.47
C TYR A 79 7.87 -13.40 -2.34
N PHE A 80 8.10 -12.41 -1.49
CA PHE A 80 9.05 -12.54 -0.38
C PHE A 80 8.62 -13.56 0.67
N ALA A 81 7.33 -13.82 0.83
CA ALA A 81 6.83 -14.90 1.68
C ALA A 81 7.10 -16.28 1.04
N VAL A 82 6.88 -16.44 -0.25
CA VAL A 82 7.15 -17.71 -0.98
C VAL A 82 8.63 -18.07 -0.93
N VAL A 83 9.51 -17.08 -1.08
CA VAL A 83 10.96 -17.34 -0.95
C VAL A 83 11.46 -17.44 0.50
N GLY A 84 10.56 -17.37 1.48
CA GLY A 84 10.87 -17.58 2.91
C GLY A 84 11.62 -16.44 3.57
N MET A 85 11.55 -15.22 3.05
CA MET A 85 12.18 -14.03 3.64
C MET A 85 11.28 -13.35 4.69
N VAL A 86 9.96 -13.41 4.48
CA VAL A 86 8.95 -12.87 5.40
C VAL A 86 7.90 -13.93 5.72
N SER A 87 7.13 -13.71 6.78
CA SER A 87 6.03 -14.63 7.16
C SER A 87 4.89 -14.57 6.14
N LEU A 88 4.28 -15.72 5.82
CA LEU A 88 3.08 -15.82 4.97
C LEU A 88 1.89 -15.01 5.54
N TRP A 89 1.86 -14.78 6.85
CA TRP A 89 0.81 -13.96 7.47
C TRP A 89 0.87 -12.48 7.05
N LEU A 90 2.01 -12.00 6.57
CA LEU A 90 2.15 -10.61 6.08
C LEU A 90 1.26 -10.32 4.85
N PRO A 91 1.43 -11.00 3.71
CA PRO A 91 0.55 -10.76 2.56
C PRO A 91 -0.92 -11.00 2.90
N VAL A 92 -1.25 -12.01 3.74
CA VAL A 92 -2.62 -12.25 4.21
C VAL A 92 -3.17 -11.03 4.97
N LEU A 93 -2.39 -10.47 5.89
CA LEU A 93 -2.76 -9.29 6.68
C LEU A 93 -2.96 -8.05 5.80
N PHE A 94 -2.03 -7.79 4.88
CA PHE A 94 -2.13 -6.67 3.97
C PHE A 94 -3.34 -6.76 3.04
N PHE A 95 -3.60 -7.97 2.52
CA PHE A 95 -4.77 -8.25 1.70
C PHE A 95 -6.07 -8.06 2.48
N ALA A 96 -6.21 -8.73 3.63
CA ALA A 96 -7.44 -8.67 4.44
C ALA A 96 -7.76 -7.25 4.90
N ARG A 97 -6.75 -6.53 5.43
CA ARG A 97 -6.89 -5.12 5.82
C ARG A 97 -7.23 -4.25 4.61
N GLY A 98 -6.56 -4.45 3.48
CA GLY A 98 -6.82 -3.71 2.25
C GLY A 98 -8.26 -3.89 1.77
N ALA A 99 -8.71 -5.13 1.60
CA ALA A 99 -10.05 -5.47 1.16
C ALA A 99 -11.13 -4.89 2.11
N ALA A 100 -10.94 -5.05 3.42
CA ALA A 100 -11.89 -4.53 4.41
C ALA A 100 -11.98 -3.00 4.39
N THR A 101 -10.84 -2.29 4.33
CA THR A 101 -10.86 -0.82 4.29
C THR A 101 -11.43 -0.28 2.98
N ASP A 102 -11.16 -0.93 1.85
CA ASP A 102 -11.62 -0.45 0.55
C ASP A 102 -13.12 -0.76 0.38
N PHE A 103 -13.60 -1.89 0.93
CA PHE A 103 -15.03 -2.20 1.01
C PHE A 103 -15.80 -1.14 1.82
N LEU A 104 -15.34 -0.82 3.04
CA LEU A 104 -15.99 0.19 3.89
C LEU A 104 -15.97 1.58 3.25
N ARG A 105 -14.87 1.97 2.60
CA ARG A 105 -14.80 3.22 1.84
C ARG A 105 -15.77 3.24 0.67
N GLY A 106 -15.89 2.13 -0.06
CA GLY A 106 -16.85 2.01 -1.16
C GLY A 106 -18.30 2.17 -0.68
N LEU A 107 -18.64 1.58 0.46
CA LEU A 107 -19.95 1.77 1.09
C LEU A 107 -20.17 3.22 1.55
N ALA A 108 -19.16 3.85 2.16
CA ALA A 108 -19.25 5.23 2.61
C ALA A 108 -19.50 6.19 1.45
N VAL A 109 -18.81 6.01 0.32
CA VAL A 109 -19.04 6.81 -0.89
C VAL A 109 -20.46 6.63 -1.43
N LYS A 110 -20.98 5.39 -1.49
CA LYS A 110 -22.36 5.12 -1.89
C LYS A 110 -23.39 5.76 -0.96
N ALA A 111 -23.06 5.89 0.34
CA ALA A 111 -23.90 6.54 1.34
C ALA A 111 -23.75 8.09 1.36
N GLY A 112 -23.05 8.69 0.39
CA GLY A 112 -22.83 10.13 0.28
C GLY A 112 -21.77 10.71 1.22
N HIS A 113 -20.96 9.85 1.88
CA HIS A 113 -19.83 10.29 2.68
C HIS A 113 -18.61 10.56 1.82
N SER A 114 -17.95 11.68 2.08
CA SER A 114 -16.69 12.03 1.40
C SER A 114 -15.47 11.69 2.26
N GLY A 115 -14.29 11.63 1.63
CA GLY A 115 -13.04 11.52 2.38
C GLY A 115 -12.68 12.77 3.20
N TRP A 116 -13.37 13.92 2.97
CA TRP A 116 -13.05 15.22 3.52
C TRP A 116 -14.32 16.06 3.74
N GLY A 117 -14.28 16.98 4.74
CA GLY A 117 -15.35 17.93 4.99
C GLY A 117 -16.35 17.49 6.05
N ALA A 118 -17.52 18.14 6.10
CA ALA A 118 -18.55 17.91 7.12
C ALA A 118 -19.13 16.49 7.10
N ASN A 119 -19.22 15.88 5.90
CA ASN A 119 -19.69 14.50 5.69
C ASN A 119 -18.55 13.48 5.60
N ALA A 120 -17.40 13.74 6.25
CA ALA A 120 -16.25 12.84 6.21
C ALA A 120 -16.56 11.51 6.92
N MET A 121 -16.11 10.40 6.32
CA MET A 121 -16.19 9.07 6.91
C MET A 121 -15.43 8.96 8.24
N LEU A 122 -14.39 9.79 8.44
CA LEU A 122 -13.52 9.80 9.61
C LEU A 122 -13.73 11.10 10.42
N PRO A 123 -14.73 11.17 11.32
CA PRO A 123 -15.00 12.35 12.12
C PRO A 123 -13.93 12.59 13.20
N ALA A 124 -13.35 11.52 13.77
CA ALA A 124 -12.36 11.63 14.83
C ALA A 124 -11.04 12.25 14.36
N TRP A 125 -10.46 13.15 15.18
CA TRP A 125 -9.22 13.86 14.86
C TRP A 125 -8.03 12.91 14.67
N TRP A 126 -7.93 11.85 15.48
CA TRP A 126 -6.87 10.84 15.39
C TRP A 126 -6.95 10.01 14.10
N GLY A 127 -8.17 9.66 13.66
CA GLY A 127 -8.39 8.98 12.38
C GLY A 127 -7.95 9.85 11.21
N ARG A 128 -8.27 11.15 11.26
CA ARG A 128 -7.80 12.12 10.25
C ARG A 128 -6.28 12.28 10.27
N ALA A 129 -5.67 12.38 11.45
CA ALA A 129 -4.22 12.50 11.59
C ALA A 129 -3.47 11.28 11.02
N LEU A 130 -3.96 10.07 11.30
CA LEU A 130 -3.33 8.81 10.84
C LEU A 130 -3.58 8.51 9.36
N VAL A 131 -4.80 8.76 8.86
CA VAL A 131 -5.19 8.33 7.50
C VAL A 131 -5.07 9.46 6.48
N ALA A 132 -5.53 10.66 6.83
CA ALA A 132 -5.66 11.77 5.92
C ALA A 132 -4.44 12.69 5.85
N SER A 133 -3.56 12.66 6.86
CA SER A 133 -2.37 13.50 6.93
C SER A 133 -1.38 13.19 5.79
N ARG A 134 -0.79 14.24 5.22
CA ARG A 134 0.24 14.12 4.17
C ARG A 134 1.48 13.40 4.68
N TRP A 135 1.89 13.70 5.93
CA TRP A 135 3.04 13.10 6.57
C TRP A 135 2.88 11.60 6.79
N SER A 136 1.71 11.17 7.31
CA SER A 136 1.44 9.75 7.52
C SER A 136 1.43 8.96 6.20
N ARG A 137 0.88 9.55 5.13
CA ARG A 137 0.91 8.92 3.79
C ARG A 137 2.33 8.81 3.24
N GLY A 138 3.11 9.90 3.34
CA GLY A 138 4.50 9.91 2.90
C GLY A 138 5.38 8.94 3.68
N LEU A 139 5.22 8.90 5.01
CA LEU A 139 5.96 7.96 5.86
C LEU A 139 5.63 6.50 5.51
N TYR A 140 4.36 6.18 5.30
CA TYR A 140 3.95 4.82 4.91
C TYR A 140 4.52 4.42 3.55
N ALA A 141 4.50 5.31 2.58
CA ALA A 141 5.10 5.08 1.27
C ALA A 141 6.61 4.87 1.38
N ALA A 142 7.31 5.68 2.17
CA ALA A 142 8.74 5.55 2.42
C ALA A 142 9.09 4.23 3.13
N LEU A 143 8.31 3.82 4.13
CA LEU A 143 8.50 2.52 4.81
C LEU A 143 8.33 1.34 3.86
N LYS A 144 7.31 1.36 3.00
CA LYS A 144 7.10 0.32 1.98
C LYS A 144 8.27 0.27 0.98
N CYS A 145 8.68 1.45 0.51
CA CYS A 145 9.82 1.57 -0.40
C CYS A 145 11.09 0.97 0.22
N ALA A 146 11.43 1.41 1.42
CA ALA A 146 12.60 0.92 2.15
C ALA A 146 12.51 -0.60 2.38
N CYS A 147 11.33 -1.12 2.76
CA CYS A 147 11.10 -2.53 3.00
C CYS A 147 11.33 -3.36 1.73
N PHE A 148 10.70 -3.00 0.61
CA PHE A 148 10.80 -3.77 -0.64
C PHE A 148 12.19 -3.69 -1.27
N CYS A 149 12.80 -2.51 -1.27
CA CYS A 149 14.17 -2.34 -1.78
C CYS A 149 15.18 -3.10 -0.92
N TYR A 150 15.01 -3.08 0.41
CA TYR A 150 15.91 -3.78 1.32
C TYR A 150 15.79 -5.29 1.19
N LEU A 151 14.56 -5.84 1.13
CA LEU A 151 14.33 -7.27 0.89
C LEU A 151 14.89 -7.73 -0.46
N GLY A 152 14.71 -6.93 -1.51
CA GLY A 152 15.29 -7.20 -2.82
C GLY A 152 16.83 -7.17 -2.80
N LEU A 153 17.41 -6.23 -2.08
CA LEU A 153 18.85 -6.14 -1.90
C LEU A 153 19.41 -7.31 -1.07
N GLU A 154 18.75 -7.69 0.03
CA GLU A 154 19.08 -8.89 0.80
C GLU A 154 19.09 -10.13 -0.11
N LEU A 155 18.05 -10.28 -0.95
CA LEU A 155 17.98 -11.40 -1.90
C LEU A 155 19.16 -11.38 -2.89
N ALA A 156 19.55 -10.20 -3.41
CA ALA A 156 20.67 -10.04 -4.32
C ALA A 156 22.01 -10.38 -3.66
N LEU A 157 22.19 -9.99 -2.40
CA LEU A 157 23.45 -10.15 -1.68
C LEU A 157 23.65 -11.55 -1.11
N THR A 158 22.55 -12.22 -0.69
CA THR A 158 22.63 -13.48 0.10
C THR A 158 22.28 -14.74 -0.71
N ARG A 159 21.53 -14.63 -1.80
CA ARG A 159 21.00 -15.78 -2.53
C ARG A 159 21.38 -15.81 -4.02
N GLY A 160 22.29 -14.95 -4.48
CA GLY A 160 22.78 -14.96 -5.87
C GLY A 160 23.91 -15.98 -6.07
N PRO A 161 24.09 -16.53 -7.32
CA PRO A 161 25.21 -17.41 -7.66
C PRO A 161 26.58 -16.76 -7.53
N VAL A 162 26.64 -15.45 -7.57
CA VAL A 162 27.76 -14.63 -7.14
C VAL A 162 27.27 -13.92 -5.88
N ALA A 163 27.44 -14.55 -4.72
CA ALA A 163 27.30 -13.83 -3.47
C ALA A 163 28.33 -12.72 -3.51
N LEU A 164 27.88 -11.46 -3.79
CA LEU A 164 28.74 -10.27 -3.84
C LEU A 164 29.51 -10.08 -2.53
N LEU A 165 29.00 -10.64 -1.48
CA LEU A 165 29.61 -10.74 -0.17
C LEU A 165 30.06 -12.19 0.05
N GLY A 166 31.05 -12.74 -0.61
CA GLY A 166 31.64 -14.06 -0.39
C GLY A 166 31.15 -14.81 0.89
N THR A 167 31.93 -15.52 1.60
CA THR A 167 31.59 -16.02 2.94
C THR A 167 31.43 -14.85 3.94
N VAL A 168 30.29 -14.15 3.85
CA VAL A 168 29.95 -13.10 4.82
C VAL A 168 29.88 -13.76 6.19
N ALA A 169 30.62 -13.19 7.15
CA ALA A 169 30.60 -13.68 8.51
C ALA A 169 29.16 -13.83 9.01
N SER A 170 28.87 -14.90 9.77
CA SER A 170 27.54 -15.21 10.29
C SER A 170 26.86 -14.03 10.99
N GLU A 171 27.63 -13.17 11.64
CA GLU A 171 27.17 -11.94 12.28
C GLU A 171 26.59 -10.91 11.30
N THR A 172 27.19 -10.75 10.11
CA THR A 172 26.71 -9.82 9.10
C THR A 172 25.40 -10.32 8.49
N HIS A 173 25.25 -11.62 8.26
CA HIS A 173 23.98 -12.23 7.84
C HIS A 173 22.87 -12.00 8.85
N LEU A 174 23.16 -12.17 10.15
CA LEU A 174 22.20 -11.93 11.22
C LEU A 174 21.76 -10.46 11.24
N THR A 175 22.70 -9.53 11.10
CA THR A 175 22.41 -8.09 11.09
C THR A 175 21.52 -7.70 9.90
N ILE A 176 21.86 -8.16 8.69
CA ILE A 176 21.06 -7.92 7.47
C ILE A 176 19.62 -8.42 7.67
N ARG A 177 19.46 -9.64 8.15
CA ARG A 177 18.16 -10.25 8.40
C ARG A 177 17.37 -9.53 9.49
N THR A 178 18.03 -9.07 10.56
CA THR A 178 17.39 -8.32 11.65
C THR A 178 16.83 -7.00 11.13
N ILE A 179 17.59 -6.26 10.32
CA ILE A 179 17.13 -5.02 9.71
C ILE A 179 15.92 -5.27 8.79
N ALA A 180 15.97 -6.31 7.96
CA ALA A 180 14.85 -6.71 7.11
C ALA A 180 13.58 -6.98 7.93
N GLN A 181 13.71 -7.68 9.04
CA GLN A 181 12.59 -7.98 9.95
C GLN A 181 12.04 -6.72 10.61
N ILE A 182 12.90 -5.83 11.10
CA ILE A 182 12.48 -4.55 11.68
C ILE A 182 11.70 -3.72 10.66
N LEU A 183 12.20 -3.57 9.43
CA LEU A 183 11.52 -2.83 8.36
C LEU A 183 10.17 -3.46 8.02
N THR A 184 10.12 -4.78 7.91
CA THR A 184 8.91 -5.53 7.57
C THR A 184 7.83 -5.37 8.64
N TRP A 185 8.17 -5.61 9.92
CA TRP A 185 7.21 -5.49 11.02
C TRP A 185 6.81 -4.04 11.29
N SER A 186 7.71 -3.07 11.13
CA SER A 186 7.37 -1.65 11.20
C SER A 186 6.37 -1.26 10.11
N THR A 187 6.57 -1.75 8.88
CA THR A 187 5.64 -1.53 7.76
C THR A 187 4.28 -2.16 8.05
N ALA A 188 4.24 -3.38 8.59
CA ALA A 188 3.01 -4.07 8.98
C ALA A 188 2.28 -3.35 10.12
N ALA A 189 2.98 -2.96 11.16
CA ALA A 189 2.42 -2.21 12.28
C ALA A 189 1.81 -0.88 11.81
N PHE A 190 2.52 -0.15 10.95
CA PHE A 190 2.02 1.10 10.40
C PHE A 190 0.83 0.90 9.46
N CYS A 191 0.81 -0.20 8.70
CA CYS A 191 -0.33 -0.62 7.89
C CYS A 191 -1.58 -0.82 8.76
N LEU A 192 -1.46 -1.56 9.86
CA LEU A 192 -2.56 -1.79 10.80
C LEU A 192 -3.02 -0.49 11.47
N LEU A 193 -2.10 0.30 11.99
CA LEU A 193 -2.40 1.59 12.64
C LEU A 193 -3.21 2.51 11.72
N ARG A 194 -2.90 2.53 10.43
CA ARG A 194 -3.66 3.31 9.44
C ARG A 194 -5.00 2.67 9.05
N GLY A 195 -5.11 1.36 9.14
CA GLY A 195 -6.35 0.63 8.85
C GLY A 195 -7.40 0.75 9.95
N LEU A 196 -6.95 0.73 11.21
CA LEU A 196 -7.83 0.71 12.39
C LEU A 196 -8.88 1.84 12.41
N PRO A 197 -8.56 3.13 12.16
CA PRO A 197 -9.57 4.17 12.15
C PRO A 197 -10.67 3.92 11.11
N VAL A 198 -10.28 3.47 9.92
CA VAL A 198 -11.22 3.20 8.83
C VAL A 198 -12.16 2.04 9.19
N LEU A 199 -11.61 0.99 9.82
CA LEU A 199 -12.40 -0.17 10.26
C LEU A 199 -13.36 0.20 11.39
N ILE A 200 -12.88 0.90 12.42
CA ILE A 200 -13.68 1.25 13.60
C ILE A 200 -14.78 2.25 13.23
N GLU A 201 -14.43 3.34 12.56
CA GLU A 201 -15.40 4.39 12.22
C GLU A 201 -16.32 3.96 11.06
N GLY A 202 -15.77 3.22 10.08
CA GLY A 202 -16.57 2.65 9.01
C GLY A 202 -17.59 1.64 9.52
N TRP A 203 -17.20 0.79 10.46
CA TRP A 203 -18.15 -0.15 11.07
C TRP A 203 -19.26 0.56 11.83
N LYS A 204 -18.92 1.57 12.65
CA LYS A 204 -19.91 2.39 13.39
C LYS A 204 -20.91 3.07 12.46
N LEU A 205 -20.47 3.48 11.26
CA LEU A 205 -21.32 4.15 10.28
C LEU A 205 -22.42 3.24 9.73
N PHE A 206 -22.13 1.94 9.64
CA PHE A 206 -23.01 0.91 9.06
C PHE A 206 -23.55 -0.07 10.10
N ALA A 207 -23.29 0.12 11.40
CA ALA A 207 -23.86 -0.69 12.44
C ALA A 207 -25.41 -0.63 12.38
N PRO A 208 -26.12 -1.74 12.63
CA PRO A 208 -27.58 -1.80 12.55
C PRO A 208 -28.29 -0.69 13.33
N GLU A 209 -27.75 -0.32 14.48
CA GLU A 209 -28.26 0.77 15.32
C GLU A 209 -28.18 2.14 14.62
N ALA A 210 -27.06 2.43 13.93
CA ALA A 210 -26.89 3.68 13.21
C ALA A 210 -27.83 3.78 11.98
N VAL A 211 -28.06 2.66 11.32
CA VAL A 211 -29.02 2.57 10.19
C VAL A 211 -30.46 2.77 10.69
N ALA A 212 -30.84 2.17 11.81
CA ALA A 212 -32.15 2.31 12.42
C ALA A 212 -32.45 3.75 12.88
N VAL A 213 -31.45 4.44 13.46
CA VAL A 213 -31.58 5.86 13.87
C VAL A 213 -31.74 6.77 12.66
N ARG A 214 -31.03 6.51 11.56
CA ARG A 214 -31.17 7.29 10.30
C ARG A 214 -32.53 7.06 9.63
N ALA A 215 -33.02 5.83 9.59
CA ALA A 215 -34.33 5.51 9.05
C ALA A 215 -35.48 6.21 9.82
N ARG A 216 -35.32 6.41 11.13
CA ARG A 216 -36.30 7.15 11.96
C ARG A 216 -36.23 8.68 11.76
N LYS A 217 -35.10 9.24 11.34
CA LYS A 217 -34.94 10.70 11.09
C LYS A 217 -35.35 11.13 9.68
N SER A 218 -35.38 10.20 8.73
CA SER A 218 -35.73 10.48 7.33
C SER A 218 -37.21 10.81 7.02
N PRO A 219 -38.22 10.41 7.82
CA PRO A 219 -39.63 10.72 7.49
C PRO A 219 -40.02 12.18 7.74
N ALA A 220 -39.19 13.01 8.36
CA ALA A 220 -39.56 14.39 8.74
C ALA A 220 -39.16 15.48 7.74
N GLU A 221 -38.43 15.14 6.64
CA GLU A 221 -38.05 16.08 5.58
C GLU A 221 -38.76 15.85 4.26
N ALA A 222 -39.72 14.93 4.20
CA ALA A 222 -40.49 14.59 2.98
C ALA A 222 -41.99 15.02 3.08
N ALA A 223 -42.34 15.97 3.98
CA ALA A 223 -43.69 16.56 4.08
C ALA A 223 -43.63 18.08 3.79
#